data_aefdfd5df512b317bf09cc6939468e6c
#
_entry.id   aefdfd5df512b317bf09cc6939468e6c
#
_cell.length_a   1.000
_cell.length_b   1.000
_cell.length_c   1.000
_cell.angle_alpha   90.00
_cell.angle_beta   90.00
_cell.angle_gamma   90.00
#
_symmetry.space_group_name_H-M   'P 1'
#
loop_
_entity.id
_entity.type
_entity.pdbx_description
1 polymer ?
#
loop_
_entity_poly.entity_id
_entity_poly.type
_entity_poly.pdbx_seq_one_letter_code
_entity_poly.pdbx_strand_id
1 'polypeptide(L)'
;MKISTNQYFTSLNKQMSTQQSKIAELQSQLASGKKAVMPSQDLDATTATLRLQSAIQKQNDYVENLKSIDNRLVMEESSISAMQDMVNRMQEIAISARSGTFSADDLTLMATEAEGYLTEVKALANSVDINGRYIFAGTASTTTPFVTNDAGKTEYKGNQAEVGLEVEGGHSLKLNTSGLSLAGNFDRVTDGTKVGMFDIMTDFVSALKSNNFADLGTAMGEIQDLSKHLGSQIVDLGVRQNLISQRQDIAADKQIIYENLLSEAQDLDYSKAITQLSADMLALEAAQSTFAKVSQLTLFNFI
;
A
#
# COMPACT_ATOMS: atom_id res chain seq x y z
N MET A 1 -0.88 -30.29 -71.64
CA MET A 1 0.29 -29.62 -71.01
C MET A 1 0.00 -28.19 -70.54
N LYS A 2 -0.79 -27.36 -71.28
CA LYS A 2 -1.08 -25.97 -70.87
C LYS A 2 -1.70 -25.78 -69.47
N ILE A 3 -2.59 -26.69 -69.07
CA ILE A 3 -3.27 -26.59 -67.74
C ILE A 3 -2.28 -26.87 -66.60
N SER A 4 -1.41 -27.86 -66.75
CA SER A 4 -0.38 -28.20 -65.73
C SER A 4 0.65 -27.09 -65.51
N THR A 5 1.07 -26.41 -66.59
CA THR A 5 2.04 -25.30 -66.50
C THR A 5 1.44 -24.05 -65.78
N ASN A 6 0.20 -23.70 -66.12
CA ASN A 6 -0.49 -22.59 -65.50
C ASN A 6 -0.75 -22.84 -63.99
N GLN A 7 -1.10 -24.07 -63.64
CA GLN A 7 -1.30 -24.49 -62.25
C GLN A 7 0.02 -24.44 -61.47
N TYR A 8 1.14 -24.82 -62.09
CA TYR A 8 2.47 -24.72 -61.48
C TYR A 8 2.85 -23.27 -61.20
N PHE A 9 2.69 -22.34 -62.14
CA PHE A 9 2.96 -20.93 -61.97
C PHE A 9 2.08 -20.28 -60.87
N THR A 10 0.79 -20.67 -60.85
CA THR A 10 -0.14 -20.19 -59.82
C THR A 10 0.28 -20.68 -58.44
N SER A 11 0.70 -21.96 -58.32
CA SER A 11 1.23 -22.50 -57.05
C SER A 11 2.50 -21.80 -56.59
N LEU A 12 3.45 -21.56 -57.52
CA LEU A 12 4.71 -20.88 -57.21
C LEU A 12 4.47 -19.43 -56.77
N ASN A 13 3.60 -18.69 -57.46
CA ASN A 13 3.22 -17.34 -57.08
C ASN A 13 2.56 -17.30 -55.66
N LYS A 14 1.68 -18.25 -55.40
CA LYS A 14 1.04 -18.39 -54.09
C LYS A 14 2.11 -18.64 -52.98
N GLN A 15 3.06 -19.54 -53.28
CA GLN A 15 4.15 -19.85 -52.34
C GLN A 15 5.05 -18.63 -52.08
N MET A 16 5.42 -17.86 -53.10
CA MET A 16 6.19 -16.63 -52.99
C MET A 16 5.43 -15.57 -52.20
N SER A 17 4.15 -15.36 -52.46
CA SER A 17 3.30 -14.44 -51.72
C SER A 17 3.18 -14.84 -50.25
N THR A 18 3.04 -16.12 -49.94
CA THR A 18 3.02 -16.62 -48.57
C THR A 18 4.37 -16.34 -47.86
N GLN A 19 5.49 -16.55 -48.59
CA GLN A 19 6.82 -16.31 -48.05
C GLN A 19 7.07 -14.79 -47.75
N GLN A 20 6.62 -13.91 -48.66
CA GLN A 20 6.68 -12.48 -48.46
C GLN A 20 5.84 -12.05 -47.24
N SER A 21 4.65 -12.60 -47.05
CA SER A 21 3.81 -12.32 -45.88
C SER A 21 4.50 -12.75 -44.58
N LYS A 22 5.14 -13.94 -44.55
CA LYS A 22 5.92 -14.40 -43.38
C LYS A 22 7.11 -13.49 -43.07
N ILE A 23 7.84 -13.05 -44.10
CA ILE A 23 8.94 -12.11 -43.92
C ILE A 23 8.44 -10.77 -43.33
N ALA A 24 7.35 -10.21 -43.85
CA ALA A 24 6.74 -8.99 -43.33
C ALA A 24 6.27 -9.15 -41.89
N GLU A 25 5.71 -10.30 -41.54
CA GLU A 25 5.29 -10.63 -40.18
C GLU A 25 6.51 -10.70 -39.22
N LEU A 26 7.56 -11.44 -39.59
CA LEU A 26 8.80 -11.52 -38.80
C LEU A 26 9.46 -10.13 -38.62
N GLN A 27 9.45 -9.31 -39.67
CA GLN A 27 9.96 -7.92 -39.56
C GLN A 27 9.14 -7.09 -38.59
N SER A 28 7.80 -7.24 -38.58
CA SER A 28 6.91 -6.57 -37.65
C SER A 28 7.11 -7.06 -36.21
N GLN A 29 7.31 -8.38 -36.01
CA GLN A 29 7.65 -8.97 -34.72
C GLN A 29 9.00 -8.47 -34.20
N LEU A 30 10.02 -8.42 -35.06
CA LEU A 30 11.35 -7.87 -34.71
C LEU A 30 11.30 -6.39 -34.37
N ALA A 31 10.47 -5.61 -35.06
CA ALA A 31 10.28 -4.19 -34.78
C ALA A 31 9.53 -3.93 -33.49
N SER A 32 8.56 -4.77 -33.13
CA SER A 32 7.75 -4.64 -31.90
C SER A 32 8.36 -5.34 -30.68
N GLY A 33 9.27 -6.30 -30.89
CA GLY A 33 9.81 -7.15 -29.84
C GLY A 33 8.83 -8.20 -29.31
N LYS A 34 7.68 -8.38 -29.97
CA LYS A 34 6.57 -9.25 -29.50
C LYS A 34 6.34 -10.42 -30.44
N LYS A 35 5.99 -11.59 -29.87
CA LYS A 35 5.63 -12.79 -30.63
C LYS A 35 4.36 -12.60 -31.48
N ALA A 36 3.34 -11.97 -30.90
CA ALA A 36 2.10 -11.63 -31.60
C ALA A 36 1.95 -10.11 -31.68
N VAL A 37 1.95 -9.56 -32.89
CA VAL A 37 1.77 -8.12 -33.15
C VAL A 37 0.29 -7.76 -33.20
N MET A 38 -0.55 -8.69 -33.64
CA MET A 38 -2.01 -8.54 -33.71
C MET A 38 -2.70 -9.63 -32.89
N PRO A 39 -3.79 -9.30 -32.18
CA PRO A 39 -4.56 -10.29 -31.38
C PRO A 39 -5.07 -11.48 -32.18
N SER A 40 -5.28 -11.32 -33.49
CA SER A 40 -5.74 -12.37 -34.39
C SER A 40 -4.69 -13.42 -34.74
N GLN A 41 -3.41 -13.18 -34.48
CA GLN A 41 -2.31 -14.09 -34.79
C GLN A 41 -2.22 -15.23 -33.79
N ASP A 42 -2.43 -14.94 -32.50
CA ASP A 42 -2.47 -15.93 -31.42
C ASP A 42 -3.45 -15.47 -30.34
N LEU A 43 -4.66 -16.03 -30.37
CA LEU A 43 -5.72 -15.67 -29.45
C LEU A 43 -5.42 -16.14 -28.01
N ASP A 44 -4.78 -17.30 -27.86
CA ASP A 44 -4.46 -17.88 -26.56
C ASP A 44 -3.35 -17.08 -25.88
N ALA A 45 -2.27 -16.76 -26.59
CA ALA A 45 -1.20 -15.91 -26.09
C ALA A 45 -1.70 -14.49 -25.79
N THR A 46 -2.56 -13.92 -26.63
CA THR A 46 -3.17 -12.60 -26.37
C THR A 46 -4.04 -12.61 -25.11
N THR A 47 -4.85 -13.65 -24.93
CA THR A 47 -5.69 -13.77 -23.74
C THR A 47 -4.85 -13.96 -22.47
N ALA A 48 -3.79 -14.75 -22.53
CA ALA A 48 -2.84 -14.94 -21.43
C ALA A 48 -2.15 -13.62 -21.08
N THR A 49 -1.66 -12.88 -22.08
CA THR A 49 -1.04 -11.56 -21.92
C THR A 49 -1.97 -10.56 -21.23
N LEU A 50 -3.24 -10.45 -21.69
CA LEU A 50 -4.22 -9.55 -21.07
C LEU A 50 -4.53 -9.92 -19.61
N ARG A 51 -4.62 -11.21 -19.30
CA ARG A 51 -4.82 -11.68 -17.92
C ARG A 51 -3.63 -11.33 -17.05
N LEU A 52 -2.40 -11.54 -17.53
CA LEU A 52 -1.17 -11.20 -16.79
C LEU A 52 -1.02 -9.70 -16.60
N GLN A 53 -1.29 -8.88 -17.61
CA GLN A 53 -1.30 -7.43 -17.49
C GLN A 53 -2.33 -6.95 -16.45
N SER A 54 -3.54 -7.52 -16.45
CA SER A 54 -4.55 -7.23 -15.43
C SER A 54 -4.11 -7.67 -14.03
N ALA A 55 -3.40 -8.79 -13.92
CA ALA A 55 -2.87 -9.26 -12.63
C ALA A 55 -1.76 -8.33 -12.12
N ILE A 56 -0.85 -7.89 -13.00
CA ILE A 56 0.19 -6.92 -12.67
C ILE A 56 -0.42 -5.60 -12.21
N GLN A 57 -1.44 -5.09 -12.92
CA GLN A 57 -2.11 -3.85 -12.52
C GLN A 57 -2.74 -3.97 -11.13
N LYS A 58 -3.46 -5.05 -10.86
CA LYS A 58 -4.03 -5.31 -9.52
C LYS A 58 -2.95 -5.43 -8.44
N GLN A 59 -1.80 -6.01 -8.79
CA GLN A 59 -0.68 -6.12 -7.86
C GLN A 59 -0.06 -4.75 -7.55
N ASN A 60 0.08 -3.88 -8.57
CA ASN A 60 0.53 -2.50 -8.38
C ASN A 60 -0.44 -1.72 -7.48
N ASP A 61 -1.74 -1.79 -7.75
CA ASP A 61 -2.77 -1.13 -6.93
C ASP A 61 -2.71 -1.63 -5.47
N TYR A 62 -2.45 -2.93 -5.27
CA TYR A 62 -2.30 -3.51 -3.95
C TYR A 62 -1.06 -2.98 -3.22
N VAL A 63 0.09 -2.89 -3.91
CA VAL A 63 1.34 -2.31 -3.35
C VAL A 63 1.15 -0.84 -2.97
N GLU A 64 0.48 -0.05 -3.81
CA GLU A 64 0.18 1.36 -3.50
C GLU A 64 -0.74 1.49 -2.28
N ASN A 65 -1.73 0.62 -2.15
CA ASN A 65 -2.59 0.58 -0.97
C ASN A 65 -1.80 0.23 0.30
N LEU A 66 -0.92 -0.79 0.26
CA LEU A 66 -0.06 -1.14 1.39
C LEU A 66 0.84 0.03 1.80
N LYS A 67 1.42 0.74 0.83
CA LYS A 67 2.25 1.92 1.09
C LYS A 67 1.45 3.07 1.73
N SER A 68 0.22 3.29 1.29
CA SER A 68 -0.67 4.29 1.88
C SER A 68 -1.02 3.96 3.33
N ILE A 69 -1.23 2.67 3.63
CA ILE A 69 -1.49 2.17 4.99
C ILE A 69 -0.26 2.35 5.87
N ASP A 70 0.91 1.96 5.38
CA ASP A 70 2.18 2.11 6.10
C ASP A 70 2.44 3.57 6.50
N ASN A 71 2.30 4.50 5.56
CA ASN A 71 2.42 5.93 5.83
C ASN A 71 1.45 6.41 6.94
N ARG A 72 0.23 5.87 6.96
CA ARG A 72 -0.75 6.19 8.00
C ARG A 72 -0.32 5.64 9.35
N LEU A 73 0.15 4.39 9.42
CA LEU A 73 0.63 3.78 10.66
C LEU A 73 1.84 4.53 11.23
N VAL A 74 2.76 5.00 10.37
CA VAL A 74 3.89 5.85 10.78
C VAL A 74 3.40 7.18 11.38
N MET A 75 2.38 7.81 10.82
CA MET A 75 1.78 9.02 11.39
C MET A 75 1.10 8.75 12.74
N GLU A 76 0.37 7.63 12.86
CA GLU A 76 -0.25 7.20 14.12
C GLU A 76 0.82 6.97 15.19
N GLU A 77 1.89 6.25 14.86
CA GLU A 77 3.02 5.99 15.77
C GLU A 77 3.70 7.27 16.23
N SER A 78 4.00 8.18 15.31
CA SER A 78 4.61 9.47 15.65
C SER A 78 3.75 10.28 16.60
N SER A 79 2.43 10.31 16.36
CA SER A 79 1.49 11.04 17.24
C SER A 79 1.39 10.40 18.62
N ILE A 80 1.30 9.06 18.70
CA ILE A 80 1.18 8.33 19.96
C ILE A 80 2.50 8.40 20.75
N SER A 81 3.66 8.32 20.08
CA SER A 81 4.96 8.48 20.71
C SER A 81 5.11 9.87 21.34
N ALA A 82 4.72 10.93 20.63
CA ALA A 82 4.74 12.27 21.18
C ALA A 82 3.79 12.42 22.38
N MET A 83 2.59 11.82 22.33
CA MET A 83 1.67 11.79 23.48
C MET A 83 2.29 11.05 24.67
N GLN A 84 2.96 9.92 24.43
CA GLN A 84 3.64 9.15 25.49
C GLN A 84 4.74 9.96 26.16
N ASP A 85 5.53 10.70 25.40
CA ASP A 85 6.57 11.57 25.95
C ASP A 85 5.98 12.63 26.87
N MET A 86 4.83 13.24 26.51
CA MET A 86 4.14 14.21 27.35
C MET A 86 3.55 13.59 28.61
N VAL A 87 2.95 12.40 28.51
CA VAL A 87 2.45 11.65 29.66
C VAL A 87 3.59 11.25 30.60
N ASN A 88 4.76 10.87 30.06
CA ASN A 88 5.95 10.60 30.84
C ASN A 88 6.43 11.87 31.61
N ARG A 89 6.38 13.04 30.95
CA ARG A 89 6.67 14.33 31.64
C ARG A 89 5.67 14.63 32.75
N MET A 90 4.38 14.37 32.54
CA MET A 90 3.38 14.49 33.62
C MET A 90 3.66 13.51 34.76
N GLN A 91 4.15 12.30 34.47
CA GLN A 91 4.58 11.34 35.49
C GLN A 91 5.78 11.88 36.32
N GLU A 92 6.76 12.51 35.67
CA GLU A 92 7.88 13.17 36.37
C GLU A 92 7.40 14.28 37.31
N ILE A 93 6.45 15.10 36.83
CA ILE A 93 5.80 16.14 37.66
C ILE A 93 5.08 15.49 38.83
N ALA A 94 4.33 14.41 38.63
CA ALA A 94 3.59 13.71 39.69
C ALA A 94 4.53 13.16 40.78
N ILE A 95 5.67 12.58 40.39
CA ILE A 95 6.71 12.09 41.31
C ILE A 95 7.29 13.27 42.13
N SER A 96 7.61 14.39 41.46
CA SER A 96 8.17 15.58 42.08
C SER A 96 7.18 16.21 43.07
N ALA A 97 5.93 16.41 42.66
CA ALA A 97 4.87 16.99 43.47
C ALA A 97 4.60 16.19 44.78
N ARG A 98 4.73 14.86 44.73
CA ARG A 98 4.57 13.99 45.91
C ARG A 98 5.70 14.06 46.93
N SER A 99 6.86 14.63 46.58
CA SER A 99 8.00 14.72 47.50
C SER A 99 7.70 15.55 48.73
N GLY A 100 6.63 16.37 48.71
CA GLY A 100 6.21 17.24 49.83
C GLY A 100 7.13 18.42 50.10
N THR A 101 8.11 18.66 49.21
CA THR A 101 9.10 19.74 49.35
C THR A 101 8.68 21.04 48.67
N PHE A 102 7.64 20.98 47.82
CA PHE A 102 7.16 22.10 47.01
C PHE A 102 6.08 22.91 47.73
N SER A 103 6.10 24.23 47.54
CA SER A 103 5.06 25.13 48.01
C SER A 103 3.78 25.02 47.18
N ALA A 104 2.65 25.55 47.65
CA ALA A 104 1.42 25.63 46.90
C ALA A 104 1.58 26.43 45.58
N ASP A 105 2.43 27.46 45.60
CA ASP A 105 2.73 28.24 44.38
C ASP A 105 3.52 27.42 43.37
N ASP A 106 4.49 26.60 43.81
CA ASP A 106 5.24 25.71 42.94
C ASP A 106 4.33 24.65 42.31
N LEU A 107 3.40 24.08 43.10
CA LEU A 107 2.42 23.11 42.58
C LEU A 107 1.48 23.75 41.54
N THR A 108 1.14 25.03 41.69
CA THR A 108 0.35 25.77 40.69
C THR A 108 1.13 25.99 39.41
N LEU A 109 2.44 26.23 39.46
CA LEU A 109 3.29 26.30 38.27
C LEU A 109 3.38 24.94 37.57
N MET A 110 3.58 23.86 38.32
CA MET A 110 3.55 22.48 37.77
C MET A 110 2.19 22.14 37.17
N ALA A 111 1.08 22.61 37.76
CA ALA A 111 -0.25 22.41 37.17
C ALA A 111 -0.41 23.14 35.83
N THR A 112 0.18 24.36 35.71
CA THR A 112 0.16 25.10 34.44
C THR A 112 0.96 24.39 33.35
N GLU A 113 2.11 23.80 33.71
CA GLU A 113 2.89 22.98 32.79
C GLU A 113 2.11 21.72 32.33
N ALA A 114 1.51 20.99 33.28
CA ALA A 114 0.68 19.83 33.01
C ALA A 114 -0.54 20.15 32.14
N GLU A 115 -1.15 21.34 32.30
CA GLU A 115 -2.25 21.84 31.47
C GLU A 115 -1.80 22.13 30.04
N GLY A 116 -0.55 22.57 29.85
CA GLY A 116 0.09 22.67 28.54
C GLY A 116 0.19 21.31 27.86
N TYR A 117 0.67 20.28 28.56
CA TYR A 117 0.75 18.93 28.04
C TYR A 117 -0.64 18.33 27.68
N LEU A 118 -1.64 18.55 28.54
CA LEU A 118 -3.03 18.13 28.25
C LEU A 118 -3.54 18.74 26.92
N THR A 119 -3.27 20.02 26.70
CA THR A 119 -3.68 20.75 25.50
C THR A 119 -2.99 20.17 24.26
N GLU A 120 -1.69 19.90 24.36
CA GLU A 120 -0.91 19.36 23.26
C GLU A 120 -1.27 17.90 22.95
N VAL A 121 -1.45 17.04 23.96
CA VAL A 121 -1.94 15.68 23.77
C VAL A 121 -3.30 15.68 23.08
N LYS A 122 -4.18 16.62 23.41
CA LYS A 122 -5.47 16.77 22.72
C LYS A 122 -5.30 17.22 21.25
N ALA A 123 -4.35 18.10 20.97
CA ALA A 123 -4.03 18.50 19.61
C ALA A 123 -3.50 17.33 18.79
N LEU A 124 -2.60 16.51 19.36
CA LEU A 124 -2.07 15.29 18.73
C LEU A 124 -3.15 14.23 18.51
N ALA A 125 -4.09 14.07 19.47
CA ALA A 125 -5.23 13.17 19.32
C ALA A 125 -6.23 13.62 18.22
N ASN A 126 -6.18 14.90 17.85
CA ASN A 126 -6.93 15.50 16.74
C ASN A 126 -6.05 15.75 15.50
N SER A 127 -4.93 15.06 15.38
CA SER A 127 -4.05 15.21 14.22
C SER A 127 -4.74 14.74 12.93
N VAL A 128 -4.33 15.35 11.81
CA VAL A 128 -4.87 15.06 10.47
C VAL A 128 -3.78 14.54 9.55
N ASP A 129 -4.18 13.74 8.57
CA ASP A 129 -3.31 13.30 7.49
C ASP A 129 -3.08 14.42 6.45
N ILE A 130 -2.26 14.15 5.44
CA ILE A 130 -1.97 15.07 4.32
C ILE A 130 -3.21 15.50 3.52
N ASN A 131 -4.30 14.78 3.64
CA ASN A 131 -5.57 15.07 2.98
C ASN A 131 -6.55 15.82 3.92
N GLY A 132 -6.10 16.24 5.11
CA GLY A 132 -6.92 16.91 6.12
C GLY A 132 -7.93 16.00 6.83
N ARG A 133 -7.72 14.67 6.82
CA ARG A 133 -8.59 13.69 7.47
C ARG A 133 -8.02 13.32 8.84
N TYR A 134 -8.89 13.31 9.85
CA TYR A 134 -8.48 12.95 11.20
C TYR A 134 -8.03 11.49 11.29
N ILE A 135 -6.85 11.28 11.90
CA ILE A 135 -6.19 9.97 11.99
C ILE A 135 -6.97 9.04 12.94
N PHE A 136 -7.44 9.57 14.09
CA PHE A 136 -8.06 8.79 15.16
C PHE A 136 -9.60 8.81 15.15
N ALA A 137 -10.24 9.33 14.10
CA ALA A 137 -11.70 9.41 14.01
C ALA A 137 -12.38 8.09 13.56
N GLY A 138 -11.63 7.00 13.38
CA GLY A 138 -12.14 5.76 12.77
C GLY A 138 -12.44 5.97 11.30
N THR A 139 -13.63 5.60 10.84
CA THR A 139 -14.10 5.87 9.46
C THR A 139 -14.77 7.24 9.29
N ALA A 140 -15.08 7.96 10.40
CA ALA A 140 -15.64 9.31 10.39
C ALA A 140 -14.55 10.39 10.21
N SER A 141 -13.69 10.22 9.23
CA SER A 141 -12.42 10.95 9.05
C SER A 141 -12.54 12.47 8.89
N THR A 142 -13.74 13.00 8.66
CA THR A 142 -14.03 14.46 8.57
C THR A 142 -14.52 15.06 9.87
N THR A 143 -14.78 14.23 10.90
CA THR A 143 -15.30 14.67 12.20
C THR A 143 -14.14 14.77 13.19
N THR A 144 -14.03 15.91 13.88
CA THR A 144 -13.03 16.08 14.96
C THR A 144 -13.23 15.02 16.03
N PRO A 145 -12.26 14.12 16.28
CA PRO A 145 -12.47 12.99 17.18
C PRO A 145 -12.66 13.36 18.62
N PHE A 146 -11.90 14.34 19.16
CA PHE A 146 -11.95 14.72 20.57
C PHE A 146 -12.38 16.18 20.73
N VAL A 147 -13.58 16.37 21.27
CA VAL A 147 -14.18 17.70 21.45
C VAL A 147 -14.47 17.93 22.93
N THR A 148 -14.13 19.11 23.44
CA THR A 148 -14.52 19.51 24.81
C THR A 148 -15.95 20.00 24.79
N ASN A 149 -16.79 19.42 25.65
CA ASN A 149 -18.16 19.87 25.84
C ASN A 149 -18.24 21.11 26.76
N ASP A 150 -19.44 21.69 26.94
CA ASP A 150 -19.67 22.88 27.76
C ASP A 150 -19.34 22.67 29.26
N ALA A 151 -19.29 21.41 29.70
CA ALA A 151 -18.88 21.05 31.05
C ALA A 151 -17.35 20.93 31.23
N GLY A 152 -16.56 21.21 30.17
CA GLY A 152 -15.09 21.08 30.17
C GLY A 152 -14.57 19.64 29.98
N LYS A 153 -15.44 18.66 29.81
CA LYS A 153 -15.07 17.25 29.60
C LYS A 153 -14.79 16.97 28.13
N THR A 154 -13.70 16.25 27.83
CA THR A 154 -13.37 15.83 26.48
C THR A 154 -14.12 14.56 26.10
N GLU A 155 -14.93 14.61 25.04
CA GLU A 155 -15.73 13.51 24.52
C GLU A 155 -15.20 13.04 23.16
N TYR A 156 -15.25 11.74 22.93
CA TYR A 156 -14.96 11.16 21.63
C TYR A 156 -16.19 11.20 20.71
N LYS A 157 -16.07 11.86 19.55
CA LYS A 157 -17.13 12.01 18.54
C LYS A 157 -16.85 11.21 17.27
N GLY A 158 -15.74 10.51 17.17
CA GLY A 158 -15.45 9.57 16.08
C GLY A 158 -16.26 8.29 16.20
N ASN A 159 -15.98 7.33 15.35
CA ASN A 159 -16.59 5.99 15.45
C ASN A 159 -15.52 4.91 15.73
N GLN A 160 -15.98 3.74 16.15
CA GLN A 160 -15.12 2.59 16.46
C GLN A 160 -14.89 1.67 15.26
N ALA A 161 -15.33 2.08 14.07
CA ALA A 161 -15.21 1.25 12.89
C ALA A 161 -13.74 1.05 12.54
N GLU A 162 -13.34 -0.21 12.55
CA GLU A 162 -12.00 -0.63 12.13
C GLU A 162 -12.03 -0.88 10.62
N VAL A 163 -11.11 -0.26 9.92
CA VAL A 163 -10.86 -0.59 8.53
C VAL A 163 -9.94 -1.79 8.53
N GLY A 164 -10.39 -2.91 7.98
CA GLY A 164 -9.61 -4.12 7.86
C GLY A 164 -9.13 -4.34 6.44
N LEU A 165 -7.87 -4.75 6.28
CA LEU A 165 -7.38 -5.36 5.04
C LEU A 165 -7.55 -6.87 5.18
N GLU A 166 -8.37 -7.48 4.32
CA GLU A 166 -8.40 -8.94 4.23
C GLU A 166 -7.07 -9.44 3.68
N VAL A 167 -6.41 -10.28 4.45
CA VAL A 167 -5.14 -10.90 4.10
C VAL A 167 -5.39 -12.34 3.68
N GLU A 168 -4.61 -12.83 2.72
CA GLU A 168 -4.63 -14.26 2.35
C GLU A 168 -4.59 -15.14 3.60
N GLY A 169 -5.59 -16.02 3.77
CA GLY A 169 -5.74 -16.86 4.96
C GLY A 169 -6.91 -16.47 5.89
N GLY A 170 -7.74 -15.50 5.50
CA GLY A 170 -8.97 -15.13 6.23
C GLY A 170 -8.73 -14.28 7.48
N HIS A 171 -7.52 -13.76 7.66
CA HIS A 171 -7.22 -12.81 8.73
C HIS A 171 -7.42 -11.37 8.24
N SER A 172 -8.15 -10.57 9.01
CA SER A 172 -8.28 -9.13 8.76
C SER A 172 -7.23 -8.39 9.58
N LEU A 173 -6.36 -7.64 8.90
CA LEU A 173 -5.41 -6.75 9.55
C LEU A 173 -6.09 -5.40 9.81
N LYS A 174 -6.09 -4.95 11.07
CA LYS A 174 -6.59 -3.62 11.42
C LYS A 174 -5.66 -2.55 10.86
N LEU A 175 -6.22 -1.62 10.09
CA LEU A 175 -5.47 -0.57 9.39
C LEU A 175 -5.49 0.78 10.11
N ASN A 176 -6.28 0.93 11.17
CA ASN A 176 -6.43 2.17 11.90
C ASN A 176 -6.59 1.93 13.40
N THR A 177 -6.13 2.89 14.20
CA THR A 177 -6.42 2.96 15.62
C THR A 177 -7.59 3.89 15.83
N SER A 178 -8.68 3.42 16.49
CA SER A 178 -9.79 4.29 16.83
C SER A 178 -9.41 5.18 18.02
N GLY A 179 -9.96 6.40 18.07
CA GLY A 179 -9.71 7.29 19.19
C GLY A 179 -10.21 6.73 20.52
N LEU A 180 -11.22 5.85 20.51
CA LEU A 180 -11.66 5.18 21.73
C LEU A 180 -10.61 4.16 22.22
N SER A 181 -9.96 3.42 21.31
CA SER A 181 -8.85 2.53 21.65
C SER A 181 -7.64 3.34 22.14
N LEU A 182 -7.35 4.47 21.52
CA LEU A 182 -6.28 5.38 21.92
C LEU A 182 -6.53 5.98 23.32
N ALA A 183 -7.74 6.52 23.56
CA ALA A 183 -8.08 7.14 24.84
C ALA A 183 -8.10 6.15 26.00
N GLY A 184 -8.22 4.86 25.70
CA GLY A 184 -8.33 3.80 26.70
C GLY A 184 -9.65 3.85 27.47
N ASN A 185 -9.80 2.89 28.36
CA ASN A 185 -10.93 2.79 29.28
C ASN A 185 -10.42 2.16 30.57
N PHE A 186 -10.01 3.01 31.50
CA PHE A 186 -9.32 2.59 32.71
C PHE A 186 -10.33 2.48 33.86
N ASP A 187 -10.17 1.47 34.70
CA ASP A 187 -10.93 1.34 35.94
C ASP A 187 -10.26 2.19 37.01
N ARG A 188 -10.97 3.22 37.51
CA ARG A 188 -10.49 4.06 38.60
C ARG A 188 -10.38 3.22 39.87
N VAL A 189 -9.24 3.28 40.52
CA VAL A 189 -8.94 2.50 41.74
C VAL A 189 -9.86 2.86 42.91
N THR A 190 -10.37 4.09 42.96
CA THR A 190 -11.15 4.62 44.10
C THR A 190 -12.59 4.14 44.10
N ASP A 191 -13.27 4.05 42.95
CA ASP A 191 -14.70 3.78 42.83
C ASP A 191 -15.10 2.85 41.69
N GLY A 192 -14.12 2.36 40.93
CA GLY A 192 -14.35 1.48 39.76
C GLY A 192 -15.03 2.15 38.58
N THR A 193 -15.15 3.49 38.56
CA THR A 193 -15.68 4.21 37.40
C THR A 193 -14.72 4.12 36.21
N LYS A 194 -15.29 4.13 35.01
CA LYS A 194 -14.49 4.14 33.77
C LYS A 194 -14.08 5.55 33.40
N VAL A 195 -12.78 5.76 33.23
CA VAL A 195 -12.19 7.04 32.87
C VAL A 195 -11.31 6.90 31.63
N GLY A 196 -11.31 7.93 30.81
CA GLY A 196 -10.44 7.99 29.62
C GLY A 196 -9.17 8.79 29.89
N MET A 197 -8.26 8.78 28.93
CA MET A 197 -6.98 9.49 28.97
C MET A 197 -7.14 10.96 29.39
N PHE A 198 -8.10 11.67 28.81
CA PHE A 198 -8.30 13.10 29.08
C PHE A 198 -8.90 13.36 30.46
N ASP A 199 -9.73 12.43 30.98
CA ASP A 199 -10.23 12.52 32.36
C ASP A 199 -9.06 12.38 33.35
N ILE A 200 -8.19 11.38 33.16
CA ILE A 200 -6.99 11.14 33.99
C ILE A 200 -6.07 12.37 34.01
N MET A 201 -5.78 12.94 32.86
CA MET A 201 -4.91 14.11 32.75
C MET A 201 -5.55 15.35 33.37
N THR A 202 -6.87 15.54 33.21
CA THR A 202 -7.60 16.67 33.82
C THR A 202 -7.66 16.55 35.34
N ASP A 203 -7.91 15.35 35.86
CA ASP A 203 -7.94 15.08 37.29
C ASP A 203 -6.57 15.30 37.95
N PHE A 204 -5.49 14.93 37.25
CA PHE A 204 -4.12 15.22 37.70
C PHE A 204 -3.85 16.72 37.79
N VAL A 205 -4.20 17.48 36.76
CA VAL A 205 -4.08 18.95 36.79
C VAL A 205 -4.88 19.56 37.97
N SER A 206 -6.10 19.04 38.18
CA SER A 206 -6.96 19.48 39.26
C SER A 206 -6.39 19.16 40.66
N ALA A 207 -5.80 17.96 40.81
CA ALA A 207 -5.14 17.52 42.04
C ALA A 207 -3.92 18.39 42.38
N LEU A 208 -3.13 18.81 41.38
CA LEU A 208 -2.03 19.76 41.56
C LEU A 208 -2.53 21.14 42.02
N LYS A 209 -3.58 21.69 41.39
CA LYS A 209 -4.17 22.99 41.74
C LYS A 209 -4.79 23.03 43.14
N SER A 210 -5.38 21.90 43.57
CA SER A 210 -6.01 21.78 44.89
C SER A 210 -5.02 21.46 46.02
N ASN A 211 -3.77 21.16 45.70
CA ASN A 211 -2.75 20.70 46.66
C ASN A 211 -3.22 19.50 47.52
N ASN A 212 -3.97 18.60 46.89
CA ASN A 212 -4.49 17.40 47.55
C ASN A 212 -3.58 16.20 47.32
N PHE A 213 -2.77 15.85 48.32
CA PHE A 213 -1.81 14.74 48.21
C PHE A 213 -2.45 13.35 48.03
N ALA A 214 -3.69 13.15 48.51
CA ALA A 214 -4.38 11.88 48.29
C ALA A 214 -4.80 11.72 46.83
N ASP A 215 -5.36 12.76 46.24
CA ASP A 215 -5.74 12.77 44.83
C ASP A 215 -4.50 12.71 43.91
N LEU A 216 -3.39 13.37 44.29
CA LEU A 216 -2.10 13.25 43.58
C LEU A 216 -1.58 11.79 43.56
N GLY A 217 -1.77 11.06 44.68
CA GLY A 217 -1.40 9.66 44.79
C GLY A 217 -2.18 8.75 43.79
N THR A 218 -3.48 9.00 43.70
CA THR A 218 -4.37 8.26 42.77
C THR A 218 -4.04 8.62 41.32
N ALA A 219 -3.96 9.94 41.02
CA ALA A 219 -3.68 10.44 39.68
C ALA A 219 -2.30 9.97 39.14
N MET A 220 -1.29 9.85 40.02
CA MET A 220 0.02 9.31 39.64
C MET A 220 -0.09 7.84 39.15
N GLY A 221 -0.90 7.00 39.84
CA GLY A 221 -1.14 5.63 39.43
C GLY A 221 -1.85 5.56 38.09
N GLU A 222 -2.89 6.37 37.88
CA GLU A 222 -3.66 6.47 36.67
C GLU A 222 -2.80 6.97 35.48
N ILE A 223 -1.91 7.96 35.66
CA ILE A 223 -0.95 8.41 34.64
C ILE A 223 0.05 7.32 34.29
N GLN A 224 0.52 6.54 35.28
CA GLN A 224 1.41 5.41 35.01
C GLN A 224 0.72 4.34 34.16
N ASP A 225 -0.54 4.04 34.40
CA ASP A 225 -1.31 3.08 33.62
C ASP A 225 -1.63 3.62 32.22
N LEU A 226 -1.88 4.93 32.10
CA LEU A 226 -1.99 5.60 30.80
C LEU A 226 -0.69 5.50 30.00
N SER A 227 0.47 5.75 30.60
CA SER A 227 1.77 5.61 29.94
C SER A 227 1.99 4.18 29.43
N LYS A 228 1.69 3.15 30.25
CA LYS A 228 1.74 1.74 29.84
C LYS A 228 0.80 1.45 28.67
N HIS A 229 -0.42 2.01 28.71
CA HIS A 229 -1.40 1.84 27.63
C HIS A 229 -0.90 2.42 26.31
N LEU A 230 -0.39 3.67 26.30
CA LEU A 230 0.19 4.27 25.10
C LEU A 230 1.39 3.46 24.58
N GLY A 231 2.26 2.96 25.48
CA GLY A 231 3.32 2.06 25.11
C GLY A 231 2.82 0.77 24.44
N SER A 232 1.72 0.19 24.93
CA SER A 232 1.12 -0.98 24.29
C SER A 232 0.54 -0.69 22.90
N GLN A 233 -0.01 0.51 22.68
CA GLN A 233 -0.47 0.95 21.36
C GLN A 233 0.69 1.08 20.36
N ILE A 234 1.84 1.61 20.79
CA ILE A 234 3.05 1.70 19.97
C ILE A 234 3.54 0.28 19.56
N VAL A 235 3.55 -0.66 20.51
CA VAL A 235 3.93 -2.05 20.21
C VAL A 235 2.97 -2.69 19.20
N ASP A 236 1.66 -2.49 19.36
CA ASP A 236 0.66 -3.01 18.42
C ASP A 236 0.83 -2.39 17.01
N LEU A 237 1.11 -1.09 16.93
CA LEU A 237 1.44 -0.42 15.66
C LEU A 237 2.70 -1.00 15.01
N GLY A 238 3.76 -1.24 15.78
CA GLY A 238 4.98 -1.85 15.28
C GLY A 238 4.76 -3.27 14.73
N VAL A 239 3.88 -4.07 15.36
CA VAL A 239 3.48 -5.37 14.83
C VAL A 239 2.75 -5.23 13.49
N ARG A 240 1.82 -4.27 13.38
CA ARG A 240 1.09 -4.00 12.13
C ARG A 240 2.02 -3.54 11.01
N GLN A 241 2.96 -2.64 11.28
CA GLN A 241 3.97 -2.17 10.33
C GLN A 241 4.85 -3.34 9.82
N ASN A 242 5.31 -4.21 10.71
CA ASN A 242 6.06 -5.41 10.32
C ASN A 242 5.24 -6.33 9.40
N LEU A 243 3.95 -6.52 9.68
CA LEU A 243 3.06 -7.30 8.82
C LEU A 243 2.86 -6.64 7.45
N ILE A 244 2.72 -5.31 7.39
CA ILE A 244 2.64 -4.57 6.13
C ILE A 244 3.93 -4.73 5.33
N SER A 245 5.10 -4.56 5.95
CA SER A 245 6.40 -4.77 5.31
C SER A 245 6.53 -6.17 4.71
N GLN A 246 6.17 -7.21 5.44
CA GLN A 246 6.16 -8.59 4.92
C GLN A 246 5.20 -8.74 3.71
N ARG A 247 4.05 -8.06 3.73
CA ARG A 247 3.11 -8.09 2.59
C ARG A 247 3.65 -7.34 1.37
N GLN A 248 4.39 -6.25 1.58
CA GLN A 248 5.07 -5.54 0.50
C GLN A 248 6.13 -6.42 -0.16
N ASP A 249 6.93 -7.16 0.62
CA ASP A 249 7.93 -8.10 0.12
C ASP A 249 7.28 -9.22 -0.72
N ILE A 250 6.24 -9.87 -0.19
CA ILE A 250 5.49 -10.91 -0.91
C ILE A 250 4.86 -10.33 -2.20
N ALA A 251 4.36 -9.11 -2.14
CA ALA A 251 3.77 -8.45 -3.29
C ALA A 251 4.81 -8.14 -4.38
N ALA A 252 6.01 -7.71 -3.99
CA ALA A 252 7.13 -7.49 -4.90
C ALA A 252 7.57 -8.80 -5.58
N ASP A 253 7.70 -9.88 -4.82
CA ASP A 253 8.04 -11.21 -5.37
C ASP A 253 6.99 -11.69 -6.39
N LYS A 254 5.70 -11.55 -6.06
CA LYS A 254 4.60 -11.90 -6.99
C LYS A 254 4.65 -11.04 -8.27
N GLN A 255 4.98 -9.76 -8.15
CA GLN A 255 5.12 -8.87 -9.31
C GLN A 255 6.21 -9.37 -10.26
N ILE A 256 7.39 -9.73 -9.74
CA ILE A 256 8.49 -10.29 -10.53
C ILE A 256 8.06 -11.57 -11.25
N ILE A 257 7.31 -12.45 -10.56
CA ILE A 257 6.79 -13.68 -11.17
C ILE A 257 5.85 -13.35 -12.33
N TYR A 258 4.91 -12.42 -12.15
CA TYR A 258 3.96 -12.03 -13.19
C TYR A 258 4.65 -11.35 -14.38
N GLU A 259 5.65 -10.50 -14.14
CA GLU A 259 6.45 -9.86 -15.18
C GLU A 259 7.25 -10.90 -15.99
N ASN A 260 7.87 -11.88 -15.33
CA ASN A 260 8.56 -12.98 -16.00
C ASN A 260 7.59 -13.83 -16.86
N LEU A 261 6.41 -14.17 -16.32
CA LEU A 261 5.40 -14.89 -17.09
C LEU A 261 4.88 -14.07 -18.28
N LEU A 262 4.73 -12.77 -18.10
CA LEU A 262 4.33 -11.85 -19.18
C LEU A 262 5.40 -11.79 -20.27
N SER A 263 6.66 -11.66 -19.89
CA SER A 263 7.81 -11.69 -20.81
C SER A 263 7.85 -13.02 -21.59
N GLU A 264 7.70 -14.15 -20.88
CA GLU A 264 7.67 -15.47 -21.50
C GLU A 264 6.50 -15.65 -22.48
N ALA A 265 5.34 -15.06 -22.18
CA ALA A 265 4.17 -15.13 -23.04
C ALA A 265 4.25 -14.20 -24.26
N GLN A 266 4.84 -12.99 -24.09
CA GLN A 266 4.72 -11.89 -25.05
C GLN A 266 6.01 -11.65 -25.85
N ASP A 267 7.20 -11.80 -25.22
CA ASP A 267 8.46 -11.32 -25.80
C ASP A 267 8.99 -12.25 -26.88
N LEU A 268 9.58 -11.67 -27.92
CA LEU A 268 10.16 -12.36 -29.06
C LEU A 268 11.57 -12.83 -28.74
N ASP A 269 11.87 -14.10 -29.09
CA ASP A 269 13.26 -14.57 -29.16
C ASP A 269 13.92 -14.00 -30.42
N TYR A 270 14.66 -12.91 -30.25
CA TYR A 270 15.36 -12.21 -31.33
C TYR A 270 16.32 -13.12 -32.10
N SER A 271 17.07 -13.98 -31.43
CA SER A 271 18.04 -14.86 -32.08
C SER A 271 17.35 -15.83 -33.05
N LYS A 272 16.25 -16.43 -32.59
CA LYS A 272 15.44 -17.33 -33.39
C LYS A 272 14.75 -16.59 -34.54
N ALA A 273 14.18 -15.44 -34.27
CA ALA A 273 13.47 -14.65 -35.28
C ALA A 273 14.39 -14.13 -36.39
N ILE A 274 15.60 -13.65 -36.06
CA ILE A 274 16.60 -13.19 -37.06
C ILE A 274 17.08 -14.38 -37.90
N THR A 275 17.33 -15.52 -37.26
CA THR A 275 17.73 -16.74 -38.01
C THR A 275 16.65 -17.18 -38.98
N GLN A 276 15.38 -17.18 -38.54
CA GLN A 276 14.24 -17.53 -39.37
C GLN A 276 14.02 -16.53 -40.51
N LEU A 277 14.14 -15.22 -40.22
CA LEU A 277 14.05 -14.17 -41.24
C LEU A 277 15.11 -14.33 -42.31
N SER A 278 16.35 -14.61 -41.94
CA SER A 278 17.44 -14.82 -42.87
C SER A 278 17.21 -16.06 -43.77
N ALA A 279 16.71 -17.14 -43.16
CA ALA A 279 16.38 -18.35 -43.89
C ALA A 279 15.20 -18.13 -44.90
N ASP A 280 14.16 -17.40 -44.44
CA ASP A 280 12.99 -17.09 -45.25
C ASP A 280 13.31 -16.13 -46.41
N MET A 281 14.22 -15.15 -46.20
CA MET A 281 14.70 -14.28 -47.26
C MET A 281 15.51 -15.04 -48.31
N LEU A 282 16.40 -15.94 -47.87
CA LEU A 282 17.16 -16.81 -48.80
C LEU A 282 16.25 -17.74 -49.61
N ALA A 283 15.25 -18.30 -48.93
CA ALA A 283 14.24 -19.17 -49.61
C ALA A 283 13.43 -18.38 -50.64
N LEU A 284 13.05 -17.13 -50.34
CA LEU A 284 12.35 -16.26 -51.29
C LEU A 284 13.22 -15.92 -52.50
N GLU A 285 14.51 -15.57 -52.29
CA GLU A 285 15.44 -15.30 -53.36
C GLU A 285 15.66 -16.51 -54.28
N ALA A 286 15.83 -17.71 -53.70
CA ALA A 286 15.93 -18.96 -54.46
C ALA A 286 14.64 -19.25 -55.26
N ALA A 287 13.46 -19.03 -54.70
CA ALA A 287 12.17 -19.19 -55.35
C ALA A 287 12.03 -18.21 -56.55
N GLN A 288 12.40 -16.95 -56.36
CA GLN A 288 12.39 -15.93 -57.40
C GLN A 288 13.36 -16.27 -58.56
N SER A 289 14.57 -16.73 -58.24
CA SER A 289 15.56 -17.17 -59.24
C SER A 289 15.02 -18.38 -60.04
N THR A 290 14.43 -19.34 -59.35
CA THR A 290 13.82 -20.52 -59.99
C THR A 290 12.64 -20.14 -60.88
N PHE A 291 11.75 -19.26 -60.40
CA PHE A 291 10.64 -18.72 -61.19
C PHE A 291 11.10 -18.04 -62.48
N ALA A 292 12.12 -17.17 -62.37
CA ALA A 292 12.72 -16.49 -63.55
C ALA A 292 13.24 -17.47 -64.56
N LYS A 293 13.99 -18.51 -64.14
CA LYS A 293 14.55 -19.53 -65.00
C LYS A 293 13.46 -20.38 -65.73
N VAL A 294 12.43 -20.79 -64.96
CA VAL A 294 11.32 -21.58 -65.52
C VAL A 294 10.48 -20.71 -66.47
N SER A 295 10.24 -19.46 -66.17
CA SER A 295 9.54 -18.50 -67.03
C SER A 295 10.25 -18.29 -68.38
N GLN A 296 11.59 -18.16 -68.38
CA GLN A 296 12.37 -18.07 -69.58
C GLN A 296 12.31 -19.32 -70.47
N LEU A 297 12.37 -20.50 -69.85
CA LEU A 297 12.29 -21.80 -70.61
C LEU A 297 10.92 -22.00 -71.29
N THR A 298 9.83 -21.49 -70.70
CA THR A 298 8.50 -21.57 -71.29
C THR A 298 8.30 -20.60 -72.46
N LEU A 299 8.93 -19.42 -72.44
CA LEU A 299 8.91 -18.45 -73.56
C LEU A 299 9.66 -18.99 -74.79
N PHE A 300 10.81 -19.62 -74.55
CA PHE A 300 11.61 -20.22 -75.67
C PHE A 300 10.97 -21.43 -76.32
N ASN A 301 10.04 -22.14 -75.67
CA ASN A 301 9.29 -23.24 -76.23
C ASN A 301 8.02 -22.80 -77.01
N PHE A 302 7.79 -21.51 -77.20
CA PHE A 302 6.62 -20.94 -77.87
C PHE A 302 6.95 -20.17 -79.17
N ILE A 303 8.25 -20.02 -79.45
CA ILE A 303 8.80 -19.52 -80.74
C ILE A 303 9.34 -20.71 -81.56
#